data_b345363bdfae6096ead9a339b52dd2b3
#
_entry.id   b345363bdfae6096ead9a339b52dd2b3
#
_cell.length_a   1.000
_cell.length_b   1.000
_cell.length_c   1.000
_cell.angle_alpha   90.00
_cell.angle_beta   90.00
_cell.angle_gamma   90.00
#
_symmetry.space_group_name_H-M   'P 1'
#
loop_
_entity.id
_entity.type
_entity.pdbx_description
1 polymer ?
#
loop_
_entity_poly.entity_id
_entity_poly.type
_entity_poly.pdbx_seq_one_letter_code
_entity_poly.pdbx_strand_id
1 'polypeptide(L)'
;MKKILLIILLFILTGCTVIQYSYYPKPLNNINADYKEYVYISTYLEKSLDEKSLIEHISVYDKRNSGMNKHYVKILSPTVKVIYNNKEYIVNVDRKYRYTISLLEQNIKINNDFTMYIGKVELDNGKIIDIPPLKFEKNIKIEKYSGLDDAFSKGVPRKETFNGTVKDYKKQKK
;
A
#
# COMPACT_ATOMS: atom_id res chain seq x y z
N MET A 1 -6.72 -27.02 -39.06
CA MET A 1 -7.73 -26.41 -38.17
C MET A 1 -7.76 -27.05 -36.78
N LYS A 2 -7.84 -28.38 -36.58
CA LYS A 2 -7.90 -29.03 -35.24
C LYS A 2 -6.72 -28.68 -34.30
N LYS A 3 -5.47 -28.55 -34.80
CA LYS A 3 -4.30 -28.17 -33.99
C LYS A 3 -4.34 -26.72 -33.50
N ILE A 4 -4.85 -25.79 -34.29
CA ILE A 4 -5.00 -24.37 -33.91
C ILE A 4 -6.09 -24.22 -32.84
N LEU A 5 -7.19 -24.95 -32.97
CA LEU A 5 -8.26 -24.97 -31.97
C LEU A 5 -7.78 -25.49 -30.62
N LEU A 6 -6.92 -26.57 -30.63
CA LEU A 6 -6.33 -27.14 -29.43
C LEU A 6 -5.38 -26.15 -28.73
N ILE A 7 -4.59 -25.36 -29.49
CA ILE A 7 -3.68 -24.34 -28.94
C ILE A 7 -4.48 -23.20 -28.33
N ILE A 8 -5.54 -22.75 -29.01
CA ILE A 8 -6.43 -21.70 -28.46
C ILE A 8 -7.12 -22.18 -27.17
N LEU A 9 -7.59 -23.45 -27.14
CA LEU A 9 -8.19 -24.05 -25.94
C LEU A 9 -7.19 -24.16 -24.78
N LEU A 10 -5.92 -24.48 -25.05
CA LEU A 10 -4.85 -24.49 -24.05
C LEU A 10 -4.59 -23.10 -23.47
N PHE A 11 -4.59 -22.03 -24.29
CA PHE A 11 -4.42 -20.66 -23.83
C PHE A 11 -5.62 -20.18 -22.96
N ILE A 12 -6.83 -20.65 -23.25
CA ILE A 12 -8.03 -20.31 -22.45
C ILE A 12 -8.01 -21.03 -21.09
N LEU A 13 -7.37 -22.21 -21.00
CA LEU A 13 -7.26 -22.99 -19.77
C LEU A 13 -6.13 -22.50 -18.83
N THR A 14 -5.14 -21.75 -19.36
CA THR A 14 -4.10 -21.16 -18.51
C THR A 14 -4.66 -19.96 -17.75
N GLY A 15 -4.93 -20.16 -16.48
CA GLY A 15 -5.41 -19.08 -15.60
C GLY A 15 -4.40 -17.92 -15.51
N CYS A 16 -4.91 -16.69 -15.45
CA CYS A 16 -4.09 -15.51 -15.21
C CYS A 16 -3.74 -15.38 -13.72
N THR A 17 -2.52 -14.92 -13.44
CA THR A 17 -2.09 -14.58 -12.07
C THR A 17 -1.88 -13.08 -11.99
N VAL A 18 -2.56 -12.44 -11.07
CA VAL A 18 -2.32 -11.02 -10.74
C VAL A 18 -1.53 -10.96 -9.44
N ILE A 19 -0.42 -10.22 -9.49
CA ILE A 19 0.44 -9.96 -8.32
C ILE A 19 0.34 -8.47 -8.04
N GLN A 20 -0.02 -8.11 -6.80
CA GLN A 20 -0.14 -6.72 -6.38
C GLN A 20 0.74 -6.49 -5.15
N TYR A 21 1.48 -5.39 -5.16
CA TYR A 21 2.30 -4.94 -4.03
C TYR A 21 1.64 -3.78 -3.31
N SER A 22 1.86 -3.73 -1.99
CA SER A 22 1.35 -2.67 -1.12
C SER A 22 2.23 -2.55 0.11
N TYR A 23 2.02 -1.50 0.92
CA TYR A 23 2.69 -1.34 2.21
C TYR A 23 1.64 -1.10 3.28
N TYR A 24 1.76 -1.85 4.39
CA TYR A 24 0.87 -1.68 5.54
C TYR A 24 1.64 -1.15 6.74
N PRO A 25 1.17 -0.04 7.33
CA PRO A 25 1.79 0.51 8.53
C PRO A 25 1.44 -0.32 9.77
N LYS A 26 2.45 -0.62 10.57
CA LYS A 26 2.33 -1.22 11.89
C LYS A 26 3.06 -0.34 12.90
N PRO A 27 2.56 -0.15 14.13
CA PRO A 27 3.33 0.51 15.18
C PRO A 27 4.66 -0.21 15.39
N LEU A 28 5.74 0.54 15.54
CA LEU A 28 7.08 -0.02 15.72
C LEU A 28 7.20 -0.80 17.05
N ASN A 29 6.55 -0.27 18.09
CA ASN A 29 6.39 -0.93 19.37
C ASN A 29 4.93 -1.34 19.50
N ASN A 30 4.61 -2.46 20.14
CA ASN A 30 3.23 -2.94 20.37
C ASN A 30 2.41 -1.98 21.29
N ILE A 31 2.63 -0.70 21.15
CA ILE A 31 1.89 0.36 21.83
C ILE A 31 0.46 0.37 21.25
N ASN A 32 -0.49 0.48 22.14
CA ASN A 32 -1.93 0.54 21.81
C ASN A 32 -2.15 1.58 20.69
N ALA A 33 -2.69 1.13 19.58
CA ALA A 33 -2.70 1.91 18.35
C ALA A 33 -4.04 2.64 18.19
N ASP A 34 -4.46 3.40 19.20
CA ASP A 34 -5.72 4.17 19.23
C ASP A 34 -5.88 5.09 18.01
N TYR A 35 -4.76 5.52 17.41
CA TYR A 35 -4.82 6.30 16.17
C TYR A 35 -5.58 5.58 15.05
N LYS A 36 -5.58 4.24 15.01
CA LYS A 36 -6.26 3.44 13.97
C LYS A 36 -7.78 3.58 13.98
N GLU A 37 -8.36 4.05 15.07
CA GLU A 37 -9.79 4.35 15.14
C GLU A 37 -10.14 5.61 14.34
N TYR A 38 -9.19 6.57 14.26
CA TYR A 38 -9.41 7.89 13.72
C TYR A 38 -8.72 8.10 12.37
N VAL A 39 -7.60 7.42 12.13
CA VAL A 39 -6.72 7.71 11.01
C VAL A 39 -6.45 6.46 10.19
N TYR A 40 -6.52 6.61 8.87
CA TYR A 40 -6.09 5.62 7.89
C TYR A 40 -4.88 6.17 7.11
N ILE A 41 -3.83 5.38 6.98
CA ILE A 41 -2.61 5.75 6.27
C ILE A 41 -2.48 4.86 5.04
N SER A 42 -2.34 5.49 3.88
CA SER A 42 -2.22 4.83 2.59
C SER A 42 -0.89 5.16 1.92
N THR A 43 -0.30 4.17 1.28
CA THR A 43 0.88 4.34 0.43
C THR A 43 0.47 4.18 -1.02
N TYR A 44 0.99 5.06 -1.87
CA TYR A 44 0.79 4.99 -3.31
C TYR A 44 2.09 4.60 -3.98
N LEU A 45 2.01 3.61 -4.85
CA LEU A 45 3.12 3.08 -5.62
C LEU A 45 3.04 3.59 -7.05
N GLU A 46 4.18 3.90 -7.64
CA GLU A 46 4.30 4.25 -9.06
C GLU A 46 3.68 3.17 -9.96
N LYS A 47 3.94 1.89 -9.63
CA LYS A 47 3.38 0.71 -10.32
C LYS A 47 3.09 -0.40 -9.33
N SER A 48 1.85 -0.55 -8.89
CA SER A 48 1.47 -1.53 -7.85
C SER A 48 1.68 -3.00 -8.25
N LEU A 49 1.85 -3.29 -9.54
CA LEU A 49 2.08 -4.64 -10.07
C LEU A 49 3.58 -4.98 -10.23
N ASP A 50 4.48 -4.05 -9.95
CA ASP A 50 5.93 -4.23 -10.06
C ASP A 50 6.58 -4.36 -8.68
N GLU A 51 7.34 -5.45 -8.45
CA GLU A 51 8.07 -5.64 -7.18
C GLU A 51 9.09 -4.52 -6.92
N LYS A 52 9.67 -3.94 -7.96
CA LYS A 52 10.66 -2.86 -7.85
C LYS A 52 10.03 -1.47 -7.76
N SER A 53 8.70 -1.39 -7.81
CA SER A 53 8.00 -0.11 -7.76
C SER A 53 8.38 0.71 -6.54
N LEU A 54 8.58 2.00 -6.77
CA LEU A 54 8.88 2.98 -5.73
C LEU A 54 7.59 3.48 -5.09
N ILE A 55 7.70 3.90 -3.84
CA ILE A 55 6.62 4.63 -3.17
C ILE A 55 6.64 6.06 -3.71
N GLU A 56 5.56 6.46 -4.35
CA GLU A 56 5.37 7.82 -4.87
C GLU A 56 5.08 8.78 -3.73
N HIS A 57 3.99 8.52 -3.00
CA HIS A 57 3.61 9.34 -1.86
C HIS A 57 2.85 8.54 -0.79
N ILE A 58 2.76 9.13 0.39
CA ILE A 58 2.00 8.61 1.53
C ILE A 58 0.97 9.66 1.92
N SER A 59 -0.26 9.23 2.14
CA SER A 59 -1.37 10.08 2.55
C SER A 59 -1.99 9.61 3.85
N VAL A 60 -2.44 10.57 4.65
CA VAL A 60 -3.10 10.33 5.93
C VAL A 60 -4.52 10.86 5.85
N TYR A 61 -5.50 10.01 6.15
CA TYR A 61 -6.93 10.32 6.02
C TYR A 61 -7.67 10.18 7.33
N ASP A 62 -8.72 10.97 7.53
CA ASP A 62 -9.71 10.77 8.59
C ASP A 62 -10.57 9.53 8.26
N LYS A 63 -10.52 8.52 9.11
CA LYS A 63 -11.22 7.24 8.90
C LYS A 63 -12.73 7.36 9.09
N ARG A 64 -13.20 8.34 9.87
CA ARG A 64 -14.63 8.52 10.15
C ARG A 64 -15.43 8.96 8.93
N ASN A 65 -14.77 9.53 7.94
CA ASN A 65 -15.35 10.01 6.70
C ASN A 65 -15.13 9.00 5.57
N SER A 66 -15.77 7.83 5.67
CA SER A 66 -15.60 6.69 4.75
C SER A 66 -16.40 6.77 3.44
N GLY A 67 -16.86 7.96 3.04
CA GLY A 67 -17.55 8.19 1.77
C GLY A 67 -16.60 8.54 0.62
N MET A 68 -17.17 8.92 -0.56
CA MET A 68 -16.40 9.38 -1.72
C MET A 68 -15.52 10.62 -1.43
N ASN A 69 -15.80 11.36 -0.38
CA ASN A 69 -15.03 12.51 0.09
C ASN A 69 -14.08 12.07 1.21
N LYS A 70 -12.94 11.48 0.85
CA LYS A 70 -11.87 11.21 1.82
C LYS A 70 -11.33 12.55 2.33
N HIS A 71 -11.50 12.83 3.62
CA HIS A 71 -10.94 14.00 4.25
C HIS A 71 -9.49 13.72 4.65
N TYR A 72 -8.59 14.56 4.19
CA TYR A 72 -7.19 14.51 4.60
C TYR A 72 -7.04 15.13 5.97
N VAL A 73 -6.22 14.54 6.82
CA VAL A 73 -5.87 15.12 8.10
C VAL A 73 -4.71 16.10 7.92
N LYS A 74 -4.67 17.12 8.75
CA LYS A 74 -3.58 18.10 8.77
C LYS A 74 -2.42 17.55 9.58
N ILE A 75 -1.28 17.27 8.93
CA ILE A 75 -0.04 16.93 9.61
C ILE A 75 0.54 18.21 10.21
N LEU A 76 0.71 18.24 11.55
CA LEU A 76 1.09 19.46 12.26
C LEU A 76 2.56 19.82 12.06
N SER A 77 3.44 18.82 11.95
CA SER A 77 4.84 19.05 11.59
C SER A 77 5.01 19.45 10.13
N PRO A 78 5.90 20.42 9.79
CA PRO A 78 6.24 20.71 8.40
C PRO A 78 7.04 19.62 7.71
N THR A 79 7.65 18.73 8.50
CA THR A 79 8.46 17.63 8.00
C THR A 79 8.13 16.35 8.76
N VAL A 80 8.40 15.22 8.13
CA VAL A 80 8.36 13.89 8.76
C VAL A 80 9.73 13.23 8.61
N LYS A 81 10.05 12.33 9.54
CA LYS A 81 11.28 11.55 9.47
C LYS A 81 11.02 10.18 8.88
N VAL A 82 11.85 9.75 7.94
CA VAL A 82 11.84 8.42 7.32
C VAL A 82 13.19 7.75 7.53
N ILE A 83 13.20 6.50 8.00
CA ILE A 83 14.41 5.67 8.11
C ILE A 83 14.29 4.55 7.10
N TYR A 84 15.22 4.53 6.15
CA TYR A 84 15.31 3.53 5.10
C TYR A 84 16.77 3.11 4.87
N ASN A 85 17.05 1.81 4.86
CA ASN A 85 18.40 1.25 4.74
C ASN A 85 19.42 1.88 5.71
N ASN A 86 19.03 2.03 6.98
CA ASN A 86 19.82 2.66 8.07
C ASN A 86 20.21 4.13 7.81
N LYS A 87 19.56 4.79 6.85
CA LYS A 87 19.71 6.23 6.60
C LYS A 87 18.46 6.96 7.05
N GLU A 88 18.66 8.13 7.61
CA GLU A 88 17.58 9.03 8.01
C GLU A 88 17.36 10.07 6.90
N TYR A 89 16.08 10.29 6.57
CA TYR A 89 15.62 11.31 5.61
C TYR A 89 14.61 12.21 6.31
N ILE A 90 14.77 13.50 6.14
CA ILE A 90 13.77 14.49 6.54
C ILE A 90 12.99 14.86 5.28
N VAL A 91 11.68 14.60 5.30
CA VAL A 91 10.78 14.73 4.16
C VAL A 91 9.80 15.86 4.43
N ASN A 92 9.71 16.82 3.53
CA ASN A 92 8.73 17.91 3.63
C ASN A 92 7.31 17.38 3.43
N VAL A 93 6.36 17.90 4.20
CA VAL A 93 4.93 17.64 4.03
C VAL A 93 4.39 18.66 3.04
N ASP A 94 3.76 18.20 1.97
CA ASP A 94 3.05 19.07 1.04
C ASP A 94 1.76 19.58 1.69
N ARG A 95 1.81 20.80 2.20
CA ARG A 95 0.69 21.48 2.85
C ARG A 95 -0.28 22.14 1.88
N LYS A 96 0.14 22.31 0.62
CA LYS A 96 -0.64 22.99 -0.42
C LYS A 96 -1.72 22.05 -0.99
N TYR A 97 -1.37 20.78 -1.13
CA TYR A 97 -2.22 19.79 -1.79
C TYR A 97 -2.54 18.60 -0.88
N ARG A 98 -3.21 18.79 0.26
CA ARG A 98 -3.77 17.67 1.03
C ARG A 98 -2.84 17.02 2.06
N TYR A 99 -1.80 17.73 2.53
CA TYR A 99 -0.86 17.20 3.54
C TYR A 99 -0.30 15.81 3.17
N THR A 100 0.14 15.65 1.92
CA THR A 100 0.78 14.43 1.45
C THR A 100 2.29 14.46 1.71
N ILE A 101 2.88 13.28 1.81
CA ILE A 101 4.32 13.07 2.00
C ILE A 101 4.84 12.49 0.69
N SER A 102 5.25 13.37 -0.24
CA SER A 102 5.76 12.99 -1.56
C SER A 102 7.22 12.60 -1.47
N LEU A 103 7.52 11.30 -1.63
CA LEU A 103 8.87 10.77 -1.54
C LEU A 103 9.64 10.94 -2.85
N LEU A 104 9.03 10.59 -3.97
CA LEU A 104 9.69 10.69 -5.28
C LEU A 104 10.01 12.12 -5.69
N GLU A 105 9.14 13.07 -5.43
CA GLU A 105 9.38 14.49 -5.71
C GLU A 105 10.59 15.04 -4.95
N GLN A 106 10.91 14.44 -3.79
CA GLN A 106 12.08 14.77 -2.97
C GLN A 106 13.27 13.83 -3.24
N ASN A 107 13.26 13.06 -4.34
CA ASN A 107 14.30 12.12 -4.75
C ASN A 107 14.57 10.99 -3.75
N ILE A 108 13.61 10.64 -2.90
CA ILE A 108 13.71 9.55 -1.94
C ILE A 108 13.10 8.27 -2.52
N LYS A 109 13.96 7.36 -2.94
CA LYS A 109 13.58 6.12 -3.64
C LYS A 109 13.45 4.95 -2.65
N ILE A 110 12.22 4.65 -2.25
CA ILE A 110 11.90 3.55 -1.31
C ILE A 110 11.13 2.46 -2.05
N ASN A 111 11.61 1.23 -1.97
CA ASN A 111 10.98 0.05 -2.56
C ASN A 111 11.01 -1.19 -1.64
N ASN A 112 11.43 -1.06 -0.40
CA ASN A 112 11.43 -2.10 0.64
C ASN A 112 10.86 -1.56 1.95
N ASP A 113 10.90 -2.38 3.00
CA ASP A 113 10.47 -1.99 4.35
C ASP A 113 11.20 -0.73 4.84
N PHE A 114 10.47 0.15 5.52
CA PHE A 114 10.99 1.39 6.09
C PHE A 114 10.24 1.76 7.37
N THR A 115 10.79 2.71 8.13
CA THR A 115 10.13 3.28 9.31
C THR A 115 9.84 4.76 9.08
N MET A 116 8.69 5.24 9.56
CA MET A 116 8.30 6.64 9.45
C MET A 116 7.80 7.19 10.79
N TYR A 117 8.14 8.44 11.07
CA TYR A 117 7.72 9.23 12.23
C TYR A 117 6.89 10.40 11.71
N ILE A 118 5.56 10.26 11.76
CA ILE A 118 4.62 11.29 11.29
C ILE A 118 4.35 12.31 12.41
N GLY A 119 4.22 11.82 13.66
CA GLY A 119 3.91 12.65 14.82
C GLY A 119 2.43 13.05 14.87
N LYS A 120 2.14 14.28 15.29
CA LYS A 120 0.78 14.74 15.56
C LYS A 120 0.05 15.17 14.29
N VAL A 121 -1.22 14.77 14.20
CA VAL A 121 -2.15 15.18 13.15
C VAL A 121 -3.40 15.79 13.76
N GLU A 122 -4.03 16.72 13.07
CA GLU A 122 -5.28 17.37 13.46
C GLU A 122 -6.39 16.91 12.50
N LEU A 123 -7.49 16.42 13.06
CA LEU A 123 -8.71 16.04 12.34
C LEU A 123 -9.57 17.27 12.07
N ASP A 124 -10.53 17.19 11.16
CA ASP A 124 -11.43 18.29 10.79
C ASP A 124 -12.20 18.88 11.98
N ASN A 125 -12.45 18.08 13.03
CA ASN A 125 -13.12 18.56 14.25
C ASN A 125 -12.16 19.15 15.29
N GLY A 126 -10.90 19.40 14.94
CA GLY A 126 -9.87 19.94 15.81
C GLY A 126 -9.23 18.91 16.77
N LYS A 127 -9.67 17.64 16.76
CA LYS A 127 -9.04 16.61 17.60
C LYS A 127 -7.62 16.32 17.13
N ILE A 128 -6.67 16.37 18.06
CA ILE A 128 -5.27 16.03 17.79
C ILE A 128 -5.04 14.55 18.12
N ILE A 129 -4.45 13.82 17.17
CA ILE A 129 -4.07 12.43 17.30
C ILE A 129 -2.56 12.32 17.20
N ASP A 130 -1.93 11.61 18.11
CA ASP A 130 -0.50 11.31 18.06
C ASP A 130 -0.31 9.96 17.36
N ILE A 131 0.42 9.96 16.24
CA ILE A 131 0.73 8.75 15.46
C ILE A 131 2.10 8.25 15.94
N PRO A 132 2.15 7.05 16.54
CA PRO A 132 3.42 6.49 16.98
C PRO A 132 4.34 6.22 15.77
N PRO A 133 5.64 5.98 15.99
CA PRO A 133 6.52 5.51 14.93
C PRO A 133 5.96 4.27 14.25
N LEU A 134 5.91 4.29 12.92
CA LEU A 134 5.31 3.25 12.09
C LEU A 134 6.37 2.54 11.26
N LYS A 135 6.34 1.21 11.32
CA LYS A 135 7.04 0.36 10.37
C LYS A 135 6.13 0.04 9.21
N PHE A 136 6.57 0.30 8.00
CA PHE A 136 5.90 -0.07 6.76
C PHE A 136 6.53 -1.35 6.22
N GLU A 137 5.75 -2.41 6.17
CA GLU A 137 6.18 -3.69 5.63
C GLU A 137 5.62 -3.88 4.23
N LYS A 138 6.50 -4.28 3.30
CA LYS A 138 6.09 -4.58 1.93
C LYS A 138 5.31 -5.87 1.89
N ASN A 139 4.11 -5.80 1.37
CA ASN A 139 3.18 -6.91 1.23
C ASN A 139 2.98 -7.27 -0.24
N ILE A 140 2.60 -8.52 -0.46
CA ILE A 140 2.27 -9.09 -1.77
C ILE A 140 0.92 -9.80 -1.66
N LYS A 141 0.03 -9.50 -2.59
CA LYS A 141 -1.23 -10.21 -2.79
C LYS A 141 -1.18 -10.90 -4.13
N ILE A 142 -1.47 -12.19 -4.14
CA ILE A 142 -1.49 -13.01 -5.35
C ILE A 142 -2.89 -13.58 -5.54
N GLU A 143 -3.50 -13.24 -6.65
CA GLU A 143 -4.81 -13.72 -7.04
C GLU A 143 -4.69 -14.52 -8.35
N LYS A 144 -5.39 -15.63 -8.41
CA LYS A 144 -5.53 -16.45 -9.63
C LYS A 144 -6.98 -16.42 -10.09
N TYR A 145 -7.17 -16.36 -11.39
CA TYR A 145 -8.47 -16.55 -12.02
C TYR A 145 -8.30 -17.35 -13.31
N SER A 146 -9.27 -18.17 -13.66
CA SER A 146 -9.25 -18.91 -14.92
C SER A 146 -9.82 -18.03 -16.04
N GLY A 147 -9.24 -18.10 -17.23
CA GLY A 147 -9.72 -17.33 -18.38
C GLY A 147 -11.14 -17.73 -18.81
N LEU A 148 -11.58 -18.96 -18.50
CA LEU A 148 -12.95 -19.43 -18.73
C LEU A 148 -13.95 -18.75 -17.80
N ASP A 149 -13.57 -18.59 -16.55
CA ASP A 149 -14.43 -17.93 -15.56
C ASP A 149 -14.64 -16.46 -15.93
N ASP A 150 -13.62 -15.76 -16.42
CA ASP A 150 -13.70 -14.36 -16.84
C ASP A 150 -14.55 -14.15 -18.09
N ALA A 151 -14.57 -15.17 -19.00
CA ALA A 151 -15.34 -15.11 -20.24
C ALA A 151 -16.83 -15.43 -20.05
N PHE A 152 -17.23 -16.22 -19.06
CA PHE A 152 -18.59 -16.73 -18.91
C PHE A 152 -19.36 -16.20 -17.70
N SER A 153 -18.71 -15.55 -16.74
CA SER A 153 -19.38 -15.03 -15.56
C SER A 153 -19.03 -13.58 -15.28
N LYS A 154 -20.05 -12.72 -15.24
CA LYS A 154 -19.90 -11.36 -14.72
C LYS A 154 -19.52 -11.44 -13.24
N GLY A 155 -18.23 -11.17 -12.93
CA GLY A 155 -17.76 -11.06 -11.56
C GLY A 155 -17.30 -12.37 -10.93
N VAL A 156 -16.45 -13.13 -11.62
CA VAL A 156 -15.80 -14.32 -11.02
C VAL A 156 -14.98 -13.94 -9.80
N PRO A 157 -15.18 -14.63 -8.67
CA PRO A 157 -14.33 -14.42 -7.50
C PRO A 157 -12.90 -14.85 -7.83
N ARG A 158 -11.99 -13.87 -7.82
CA ARG A 158 -10.56 -14.16 -7.88
C ARG A 158 -10.18 -15.00 -6.68
N LYS A 159 -9.55 -16.14 -6.90
CA LYS A 159 -9.05 -16.97 -5.81
C LYS A 159 -7.77 -16.35 -5.27
N GLU A 160 -7.84 -15.75 -4.08
CA GLU A 160 -6.64 -15.33 -3.36
C GLU A 160 -5.81 -16.59 -3.01
N THR A 161 -4.56 -16.62 -3.48
CA THR A 161 -3.64 -17.74 -3.23
C THR A 161 -2.56 -17.40 -2.22
N PHE A 162 -2.29 -16.10 -2.04
CA PHE A 162 -1.39 -15.59 -1.02
C PHE A 162 -1.73 -14.13 -0.70
N ASN A 163 -1.65 -13.79 0.60
CA ASN A 163 -1.75 -12.41 1.07
C ASN A 163 -0.90 -12.28 2.34
N GLY A 164 0.20 -11.53 2.27
CA GLY A 164 1.11 -11.40 3.39
C GLY A 164 2.38 -10.64 3.03
N THR A 165 3.39 -10.68 3.89
CA THR A 165 4.64 -9.98 3.60
C THR A 165 5.43 -10.66 2.48
N VAL A 166 6.18 -9.88 1.72
CA VAL A 166 7.10 -10.41 0.69
C VAL A 166 8.12 -11.38 1.33
N LYS A 167 8.51 -11.14 2.58
CA LYS A 167 9.42 -12.01 3.33
C LYS A 167 8.81 -13.40 3.56
N ASP A 168 7.55 -13.46 3.97
CA ASP A 168 6.87 -14.73 4.23
C ASP A 168 6.62 -15.48 2.93
N TYR A 169 6.25 -14.79 1.87
CA TYR A 169 6.12 -15.40 0.55
C TYR A 169 7.42 -16.05 0.05
N LYS A 170 8.56 -15.35 0.22
CA LYS A 170 9.87 -15.88 -0.18
C LYS A 170 10.30 -17.10 0.68
N LYS A 171 9.86 -17.18 1.95
CA LYS A 171 10.11 -18.36 2.80
C LYS A 171 9.31 -19.59 2.37
N GLN A 172 8.06 -19.41 1.92
CA GLN A 172 7.21 -20.52 1.47
C GLN A 172 7.67 -21.12 0.14
N LYS A 173 8.48 -20.40 -0.64
CA LYS A 173 9.00 -20.87 -1.94
C LYS A 173 10.36 -21.56 -1.85
N LYS A 174 11.00 -21.57 -0.68
CA LYS A 174 12.25 -22.31 -0.43
C LYS A 174 11.94 -23.69 0.10
#